data_ce7ab28dffcd823a945b3097d7443769
#
_entry.id   ce7ab28dffcd823a945b3097d7443769
#
_cell.length_a   1.000
_cell.length_b   1.000
_cell.length_c   1.000
_cell.angle_alpha   90.00
_cell.angle_beta   90.00
_cell.angle_gamma   90.00
#
_symmetry.space_group_name_H-M   'P 1'
#
loop_
_entity.id
_entity.type
_entity.pdbx_description
1 polymer ?
#
loop_
_entity_poly.entity_id
_entity_poly.type
_entity_poly.pdbx_seq_one_letter_code
_entity_poly.pdbx_strand_id
1 'polypeptide(L)'
;EKGTVVDLGGGSTELIRVEEGRDFDDVSIGQGSLSSYAGYVEFVMPQADEVGTIERTFLDQVAKTPVDLKKYRAETLYGVGGSARAAAKLYAQMTGESCRPKTLTPEHFDALLNLLENNPSKFAHLAARAVPERIHTVGPGCVILSTLMKKLDARKLEICKRGVREGYLIERMLGNALCSRVKAQ
;
A
#
# COMPACT_ATOMS: atom_id res chain seq x y z
N GLU A 1 2.46 14.08 -14.68
CA GLU A 1 2.68 12.66 -14.26
C GLU A 1 1.35 11.93 -14.27
N LYS A 2 1.38 10.65 -14.62
CA LYS A 2 0.22 9.75 -14.65
C LYS A 2 0.52 8.54 -13.79
N GLY A 3 -0.46 8.11 -12.99
CA GLY A 3 -0.30 6.93 -12.15
C GLY A 3 -1.52 6.66 -11.29
N THR A 4 -1.40 5.66 -10.41
CA THR A 4 -2.43 5.29 -9.47
C THR A 4 -1.90 5.43 -8.05
N VAL A 5 -2.59 6.22 -7.24
CA VAL A 5 -2.34 6.30 -5.80
C VAL A 5 -3.01 5.11 -5.13
N VAL A 6 -2.29 4.48 -4.21
CA VAL A 6 -2.77 3.38 -3.37
C VAL A 6 -2.68 3.84 -1.91
N ASP A 7 -3.82 3.95 -1.24
CA ASP A 7 -3.89 4.11 0.22
C ASP A 7 -4.39 2.82 0.85
N LEU A 8 -3.46 2.02 1.35
CA LEU A 8 -3.79 0.79 2.08
C LEU A 8 -3.99 1.12 3.56
N GLY A 9 -5.27 1.25 3.92
CA GLY A 9 -5.72 1.46 5.29
C GLY A 9 -5.81 0.17 6.12
N GLY A 10 -6.42 0.29 7.30
CA GLY A 10 -6.71 -0.85 8.18
C GLY A 10 -7.90 -1.67 7.70
N GLY A 11 -8.99 -1.02 7.29
CA GLY A 11 -10.26 -1.67 6.91
C GLY A 11 -10.52 -1.73 5.41
N SER A 12 -9.90 -0.86 4.64
CA SER A 12 -10.12 -0.72 3.20
C SER A 12 -8.83 -0.39 2.47
N THR A 13 -8.89 -0.46 1.15
CA THR A 13 -7.83 -0.07 0.23
C THR A 13 -8.40 0.84 -0.84
N GLU A 14 -7.93 2.07 -0.89
CA GLU A 14 -8.37 3.06 -1.86
C GLU A 14 -7.39 3.12 -3.03
N LEU A 15 -7.95 3.11 -4.26
CA LEU A 15 -7.20 3.37 -5.49
C LEU A 15 -7.72 4.66 -6.10
N ILE A 16 -6.81 5.58 -6.40
CA ILE A 16 -7.15 6.86 -7.00
C ILE A 16 -6.30 7.05 -8.26
N ARG A 17 -6.95 7.20 -9.40
CA ARG A 17 -6.27 7.51 -10.65
C ARG A 17 -5.91 8.97 -10.71
N VAL A 18 -4.63 9.27 -10.91
CA VAL A 18 -4.11 10.64 -10.97
C VAL A 18 -3.46 10.89 -12.33
N GLU A 19 -3.78 12.03 -12.95
CA GLU A 19 -3.18 12.49 -14.17
C GLU A 19 -2.99 14.02 -14.11
N GLU A 20 -1.79 14.52 -14.37
CA GLU A 20 -1.43 15.94 -14.32
C GLU A 20 -1.80 16.66 -13.01
N GLY A 21 -1.70 15.95 -11.89
CA GLY A 21 -2.00 16.47 -10.56
C GLY A 21 -3.48 16.57 -10.23
N ARG A 22 -4.36 15.95 -11.02
CA ARG A 22 -5.80 15.86 -10.77
C ARG A 22 -6.21 14.40 -10.57
N ASP A 23 -7.17 14.18 -9.70
CA ASP A 23 -7.88 12.93 -9.53
C ASP A 23 -8.98 12.79 -10.58
N PHE A 24 -9.07 11.62 -11.20
CA PHE A 24 -10.05 11.34 -12.25
C PHE A 24 -11.08 10.31 -11.85
N ASP A 25 -10.70 9.38 -11.01
CA ASP A 25 -11.54 8.24 -10.65
C ASP A 25 -10.99 7.61 -9.36
N ASP A 26 -11.88 7.19 -8.49
CA ASP A 26 -11.50 6.52 -7.25
C ASP A 26 -12.35 5.28 -7.01
N VAL A 27 -11.80 4.32 -6.29
CA VAL A 27 -12.51 3.13 -5.85
C VAL A 27 -12.00 2.69 -4.49
N SER A 28 -12.92 2.29 -3.62
CA SER A 28 -12.60 1.66 -2.34
C SER A 28 -12.89 0.16 -2.40
N ILE A 29 -11.89 -0.63 -2.03
CA ILE A 29 -11.97 -2.09 -1.90
C ILE A 29 -12.14 -2.39 -0.41
N GLY A 30 -13.20 -3.11 -0.04
CA GLY A 30 -13.60 -3.37 1.35
C GLY A 30 -12.71 -4.37 2.09
N GLN A 31 -11.39 -4.28 1.92
CA GLN A 31 -10.40 -5.05 2.66
C GLN A 31 -9.12 -4.23 2.83
N GLY A 32 -8.59 -4.20 4.05
CA GLY A 32 -7.36 -3.53 4.42
C GLY A 32 -6.44 -4.43 5.24
N SER A 33 -5.33 -3.89 5.72
CA SER A 33 -4.31 -4.66 6.43
C SER A 33 -4.77 -5.19 7.79
N LEU A 34 -5.55 -4.41 8.56
CA LEU A 34 -6.05 -4.82 9.87
C LEU A 34 -7.26 -5.75 9.74
N SER A 35 -8.19 -5.49 8.83
CA SER A 35 -9.32 -6.39 8.59
C SER A 35 -8.87 -7.75 8.08
N SER A 36 -7.81 -7.80 7.27
CA SER A 36 -7.20 -9.07 6.85
C SER A 36 -6.54 -9.81 8.02
N TYR A 37 -5.81 -9.08 8.88
CA TYR A 37 -5.26 -9.67 10.08
C TYR A 37 -6.36 -10.26 10.97
N ALA A 38 -7.35 -9.46 11.32
CA ALA A 38 -8.42 -9.86 12.24
C ALA A 38 -9.32 -10.99 11.68
N GLY A 39 -9.46 -11.07 10.36
CA GLY A 39 -10.31 -12.06 9.72
C GLY A 39 -9.64 -13.38 9.37
N TYR A 40 -8.32 -13.38 9.18
CA TYR A 40 -7.65 -14.52 8.54
C TYR A 40 -6.34 -14.93 9.19
N VAL A 41 -5.86 -14.27 10.25
CA VAL A 41 -4.58 -14.57 10.89
C VAL A 41 -4.81 -15.01 12.33
N GLU A 42 -4.38 -16.21 12.65
CA GLU A 42 -4.55 -16.79 13.99
C GLU A 42 -3.45 -16.32 14.96
N PHE A 43 -2.22 -16.20 14.47
CA PHE A 43 -1.06 -15.83 15.27
C PHE A 43 -0.59 -14.39 15.02
N VAL A 44 0.64 -14.08 15.39
CA VAL A 44 1.22 -12.73 15.18
C VAL A 44 1.47 -12.45 13.69
N MET A 45 1.88 -13.49 12.94
CA MET A 45 2.14 -13.40 11.50
C MET A 45 1.32 -14.42 10.74
N PRO A 46 0.87 -14.08 9.52
CA PRO A 46 0.22 -15.05 8.65
C PRO A 46 1.11 -16.26 8.38
N GLN A 47 0.51 -17.44 8.41
CA GLN A 47 1.11 -18.66 7.91
C GLN A 47 0.90 -18.75 6.38
N ALA A 48 1.56 -19.68 5.71
CA ALA A 48 1.52 -19.77 4.25
C ALA A 48 0.11 -19.96 3.66
N ASP A 49 -0.75 -20.73 4.31
CA ASP A 49 -2.15 -20.93 3.91
C ASP A 49 -3.01 -19.68 4.17
N GLU A 50 -2.70 -18.94 5.23
CA GLU A 50 -3.36 -17.67 5.55
C GLU A 50 -2.94 -16.56 4.57
N VAL A 51 -1.67 -16.54 4.12
CA VAL A 51 -1.20 -15.65 3.03
C VAL A 51 -2.05 -15.86 1.78
N GLY A 52 -2.21 -17.11 1.33
CA GLY A 52 -3.06 -17.45 0.18
C GLY A 52 -4.54 -17.10 0.40
N THR A 53 -5.03 -17.19 1.64
CA THR A 53 -6.40 -16.80 1.98
C THR A 53 -6.60 -15.28 1.90
N ILE A 54 -5.66 -14.49 2.41
CA ILE A 54 -5.68 -13.01 2.32
C ILE A 54 -5.67 -12.58 0.85
N GLU A 55 -4.80 -13.16 0.03
CA GLU A 55 -4.71 -12.85 -1.40
C GLU A 55 -6.04 -13.14 -2.11
N ARG A 56 -6.57 -14.37 -1.94
CA ARG A 56 -7.82 -14.81 -2.58
C ARG A 56 -8.99 -13.92 -2.18
N THR A 57 -9.17 -13.69 -0.88
CA THR A 57 -10.29 -12.87 -0.38
C THR A 57 -10.17 -11.41 -0.83
N PHE A 58 -8.95 -10.87 -0.93
CA PHE A 58 -8.74 -9.55 -1.49
C PHE A 58 -9.14 -9.49 -2.97
N LEU A 59 -8.77 -10.49 -3.78
CA LEU A 59 -9.20 -10.58 -5.17
C LEU A 59 -10.71 -10.74 -5.32
N ASP A 60 -11.37 -11.43 -4.39
CA ASP A 60 -12.83 -11.53 -4.33
C ASP A 60 -13.49 -10.18 -4.02
N GLN A 61 -12.91 -9.38 -3.12
CA GLN A 61 -13.38 -8.02 -2.87
C GLN A 61 -13.18 -7.12 -4.09
N VAL A 62 -12.03 -7.23 -4.75
CA VAL A 62 -11.75 -6.55 -6.03
C VAL A 62 -12.81 -6.90 -7.08
N ALA A 63 -13.20 -8.17 -7.21
CA ALA A 63 -14.19 -8.61 -8.18
C ALA A 63 -15.62 -8.10 -7.87
N LYS A 64 -15.89 -7.74 -6.62
CA LYS A 64 -17.19 -7.16 -6.20
C LYS A 64 -17.26 -5.65 -6.42
N THR A 65 -16.14 -4.98 -6.69
CA THR A 65 -16.19 -3.54 -6.98
C THR A 65 -16.88 -3.30 -8.32
N PRO A 66 -17.73 -2.25 -8.42
CA PRO A 66 -18.48 -1.97 -9.66
C PRO A 66 -17.59 -1.34 -10.76
N VAL A 67 -16.29 -1.27 -10.55
CA VAL A 67 -15.37 -0.52 -11.42
C VAL A 67 -14.41 -1.48 -12.12
N ASP A 68 -14.17 -1.24 -13.42
CA ASP A 68 -13.13 -1.96 -14.16
C ASP A 68 -11.73 -1.48 -13.70
N LEU A 69 -11.04 -2.35 -12.96
CA LEU A 69 -9.70 -2.08 -12.47
C LEU A 69 -8.66 -1.85 -13.57
N LYS A 70 -8.95 -2.18 -14.83
CA LYS A 70 -8.07 -1.85 -15.95
C LYS A 70 -7.82 -0.35 -16.06
N LYS A 71 -8.76 0.48 -15.60
CA LYS A 71 -8.60 1.95 -15.55
C LYS A 71 -7.48 2.42 -14.64
N TYR A 72 -7.15 1.62 -13.59
CA TYR A 72 -6.12 1.92 -12.60
C TYR A 72 -4.76 1.30 -12.93
N ARG A 73 -4.63 0.60 -14.06
CA ARG A 73 -3.34 0.08 -14.51
C ARG A 73 -2.36 1.22 -14.74
N ALA A 74 -1.19 1.10 -14.13
CA ALA A 74 -0.13 2.10 -14.24
C ALA A 74 1.23 1.45 -13.99
N GLU A 75 2.25 1.86 -14.72
CA GLU A 75 3.62 1.41 -14.48
C GLU A 75 4.11 1.77 -13.07
N THR A 76 3.64 2.91 -12.55
CA THR A 76 3.97 3.40 -11.21
C THR A 76 2.71 3.48 -10.35
N LEU A 77 2.74 2.79 -9.21
CA LEU A 77 1.81 3.02 -8.12
C LEU A 77 2.46 3.97 -7.10
N TYR A 78 1.68 4.88 -6.54
CA TYR A 78 2.10 5.80 -5.50
C TYR A 78 1.52 5.36 -4.15
N GLY A 79 2.33 4.71 -3.33
CA GLY A 79 1.91 4.19 -2.02
C GLY A 79 1.86 5.30 -0.97
N VAL A 80 0.66 5.64 -0.53
CA VAL A 80 0.41 6.55 0.59
C VAL A 80 0.17 5.78 1.87
N GLY A 81 0.26 6.44 2.99
CA GLY A 81 -0.10 5.88 4.28
C GLY A 81 0.98 5.04 4.95
N GLY A 82 0.58 4.38 6.02
CA GLY A 82 1.51 3.67 6.91
C GLY A 82 1.91 2.30 6.39
N SER A 83 1.04 1.60 5.66
CA SER A 83 1.30 0.24 5.19
C SER A 83 2.42 0.20 4.13
N ALA A 84 2.38 1.12 3.15
CA ALA A 84 3.44 1.24 2.16
C ALA A 84 4.81 1.61 2.79
N ARG A 85 4.80 2.55 3.75
CA ARG A 85 6.02 2.92 4.49
C ARG A 85 6.55 1.79 5.37
N ALA A 86 5.67 0.98 5.95
CA ALA A 86 6.04 -0.17 6.76
C ALA A 86 6.70 -1.26 5.92
N ALA A 87 6.16 -1.58 4.75
CA ALA A 87 6.77 -2.52 3.82
C ALA A 87 8.20 -2.10 3.42
N ALA A 88 8.40 -0.80 3.11
CA ALA A 88 9.72 -0.29 2.75
C ALA A 88 10.72 -0.32 3.93
N LYS A 89 10.28 -0.02 5.16
CA LYS A 89 11.13 -0.14 6.35
C LYS A 89 11.52 -1.59 6.63
N LEU A 90 10.56 -2.50 6.50
CA LEU A 90 10.78 -3.92 6.71
C LEU A 90 11.76 -4.50 5.66
N TYR A 91 11.62 -4.10 4.40
CA TYR A 91 12.56 -4.49 3.35
C TYR A 91 13.98 -4.02 3.66
N ALA A 92 14.17 -2.75 4.04
CA ALA A 92 15.47 -2.24 4.46
C ALA A 92 16.07 -3.02 5.65
N GLN A 93 15.24 -3.35 6.65
CA GLN A 93 15.67 -4.16 7.80
C GLN A 93 16.07 -5.58 7.38
N MET A 94 15.36 -6.17 6.41
CA MET A 94 15.67 -7.50 5.88
C MET A 94 16.99 -7.54 5.11
N THR A 95 17.26 -6.51 4.31
CA THR A 95 18.48 -6.41 3.48
C THR A 95 19.67 -5.79 4.20
N GLY A 96 19.46 -5.22 5.38
CA GLY A 96 20.52 -4.52 6.14
C GLY A 96 20.81 -3.11 5.60
N GLU A 97 19.94 -2.55 4.78
CA GLU A 97 20.09 -1.19 4.28
C GLU A 97 19.91 -0.15 5.40
N SER A 98 20.76 0.86 5.43
CA SER A 98 20.70 1.94 6.43
C SER A 98 19.49 2.86 6.27
N CYS A 99 18.92 2.93 5.06
CA CYS A 99 17.78 3.77 4.73
C CYS A 99 16.70 2.94 4.00
N ARG A 100 15.43 3.22 4.29
CA ARG A 100 14.34 2.60 3.54
C ARG A 100 14.39 3.00 2.07
N PRO A 101 14.13 2.09 1.14
CA PRO A 101 14.02 2.40 -0.28
C PRO A 101 12.85 3.39 -0.53
N LYS A 102 13.02 4.25 -1.52
CA LYS A 102 11.94 5.15 -1.98
C LYS A 102 10.95 4.42 -2.87
N THR A 103 11.36 3.31 -3.43
CA THR A 103 10.60 2.52 -4.40
C THR A 103 10.72 1.05 -4.06
N LEU A 104 9.60 0.33 -4.08
CA LEU A 104 9.54 -1.13 -4.03
C LEU A 104 9.12 -1.67 -5.40
N THR A 105 9.69 -2.80 -5.80
CA THR A 105 9.34 -3.53 -7.02
C THR A 105 8.62 -4.84 -6.69
N PRO A 106 8.01 -5.53 -7.66
CA PRO A 106 7.46 -6.87 -7.44
C PRO A 106 8.46 -7.83 -6.80
N GLU A 107 9.73 -7.81 -7.22
CA GLU A 107 10.78 -8.68 -6.68
C GLU A 107 11.06 -8.40 -5.19
N HIS A 108 10.96 -7.14 -4.75
CA HIS A 108 11.08 -6.79 -3.34
C HIS A 108 9.94 -7.38 -2.51
N PHE A 109 8.71 -7.35 -3.05
CA PHE A 109 7.56 -7.99 -2.40
C PHE A 109 7.67 -9.51 -2.44
N ASP A 110 8.11 -10.11 -3.53
CA ASP A 110 8.34 -11.55 -3.61
C ASP A 110 9.37 -12.02 -2.56
N ALA A 111 10.44 -11.24 -2.34
CA ALA A 111 11.41 -11.52 -1.28
C ALA A 111 10.81 -11.42 0.12
N LEU A 112 9.96 -10.41 0.39
CA LEU A 112 9.26 -10.25 1.66
C LEU A 112 8.27 -11.40 1.91
N LEU A 113 7.47 -11.76 0.89
CA LEU A 113 6.48 -12.83 0.99
C LEU A 113 7.13 -14.20 1.11
N ASN A 114 8.21 -14.44 0.38
CA ASN A 114 9.00 -15.66 0.53
C ASN A 114 9.54 -15.83 1.96
N LEU A 115 10.03 -14.73 2.57
CA LEU A 115 10.45 -14.77 3.96
C LEU A 115 9.27 -15.03 4.91
N LEU A 116 8.12 -14.40 4.67
CA LEU A 116 6.92 -14.57 5.49
C LEU A 116 6.43 -16.02 5.46
N GLU A 117 6.34 -16.62 4.28
CA GLU A 117 5.83 -17.99 4.10
C GLU A 117 6.78 -19.06 4.62
N ASN A 118 8.09 -18.91 4.37
CA ASN A 118 9.07 -19.92 4.71
C ASN A 118 9.69 -19.76 6.11
N ASN A 119 9.64 -18.56 6.69
CA ASN A 119 10.17 -18.29 8.03
C ASN A 119 9.41 -17.15 8.71
N PRO A 120 8.13 -17.35 9.08
CA PRO A 120 7.30 -16.32 9.71
C PRO A 120 7.88 -15.80 11.04
N SER A 121 8.61 -16.64 11.78
CA SER A 121 9.28 -16.22 13.02
C SER A 121 10.39 -15.18 12.75
N LYS A 122 11.20 -15.38 11.71
CA LYS A 122 12.23 -14.41 11.30
C LYS A 122 11.59 -13.14 10.78
N PHE A 123 10.53 -13.26 10.00
CA PHE A 123 9.76 -12.11 9.52
C PHE A 123 9.21 -11.30 10.71
N ALA A 124 8.58 -11.94 11.70
CA ALA A 124 8.09 -11.31 12.93
C ALA A 124 9.19 -10.58 13.69
N HIS A 125 10.37 -11.20 13.82
CA HIS A 125 11.51 -10.57 14.50
C HIS A 125 11.98 -9.31 13.78
N LEU A 126 12.08 -9.34 12.46
CA LEU A 126 12.45 -8.16 11.65
C LEU A 126 11.36 -7.08 11.73
N ALA A 127 10.08 -7.47 11.66
CA ALA A 127 8.95 -6.56 11.77
C ALA A 127 8.90 -5.86 13.14
N ALA A 128 9.14 -6.61 14.24
CA ALA A 128 9.20 -6.04 15.59
C ALA A 128 10.32 -4.99 15.74
N ARG A 129 11.40 -5.10 14.98
CA ARG A 129 12.50 -4.12 14.99
C ARG A 129 12.23 -2.93 14.07
N ALA A 130 11.67 -3.17 12.89
CA ALA A 130 11.48 -2.15 11.87
C ALA A 130 10.21 -1.32 12.07
N VAL A 131 9.12 -1.98 12.49
CA VAL A 131 7.76 -1.41 12.53
C VAL A 131 6.93 -2.01 13.68
N PRO A 132 7.37 -1.91 14.94
CA PRO A 132 6.72 -2.54 16.08
C PRO A 132 5.23 -2.15 16.21
N GLU A 133 4.91 -0.90 15.86
CA GLU A 133 3.54 -0.38 15.87
C GLU A 133 2.61 -1.00 14.82
N ARG A 134 3.17 -1.80 13.90
CA ARG A 134 2.44 -2.44 12.80
C ARG A 134 2.70 -3.94 12.69
N ILE A 135 3.18 -4.55 13.75
CA ILE A 135 3.57 -5.97 13.74
C ILE A 135 2.46 -6.87 13.20
N HIS A 136 1.22 -6.62 13.56
CA HIS A 136 0.07 -7.42 13.11
C HIS A 136 -0.38 -7.11 11.68
N THR A 137 -0.11 -5.92 11.18
CA THR A 137 -0.67 -5.45 9.90
C THR A 137 0.33 -5.42 8.76
N VAL A 138 1.65 -5.53 9.06
CA VAL A 138 2.67 -5.43 8.01
C VAL A 138 2.69 -6.65 7.09
N GLY A 139 2.50 -7.86 7.61
CA GLY A 139 2.40 -9.09 6.80
C GLY A 139 1.22 -9.02 5.83
N PRO A 140 -0.03 -8.92 6.32
CA PRO A 140 -1.20 -8.73 5.46
C PRO A 140 -1.07 -7.53 4.50
N GLY A 141 -0.46 -6.44 4.96
CA GLY A 141 -0.19 -5.27 4.11
C GLY A 141 0.73 -5.57 2.93
N CYS A 142 1.79 -6.35 3.15
CA CYS A 142 2.68 -6.80 2.07
C CYS A 142 1.95 -7.70 1.07
N VAL A 143 1.07 -8.61 1.54
CA VAL A 143 0.26 -9.48 0.66
C VAL A 143 -0.64 -8.63 -0.24
N ILE A 144 -1.40 -7.70 0.33
CA ILE A 144 -2.33 -6.84 -0.44
C ILE A 144 -1.56 -5.97 -1.44
N LEU A 145 -0.46 -5.33 -1.04
CA LEU A 145 0.32 -4.48 -1.95
C LEU A 145 0.94 -5.28 -3.10
N SER A 146 1.48 -6.47 -2.83
CA SER A 146 1.99 -7.37 -3.86
C SER A 146 0.89 -7.78 -4.85
N THR A 147 -0.27 -8.19 -4.31
CA THR A 147 -1.44 -8.57 -5.12
C THR A 147 -1.90 -7.43 -6.02
N LEU A 148 -1.95 -6.20 -5.49
CA LEU A 148 -2.29 -5.02 -6.27
C LEU A 148 -1.28 -4.74 -7.37
N MET A 149 0.02 -4.81 -7.09
CA MET A 149 1.04 -4.59 -8.11
C MET A 149 0.89 -5.58 -9.27
N LYS A 150 0.68 -6.87 -8.96
CA LYS A 150 0.42 -7.91 -9.97
C LYS A 150 -0.88 -7.63 -10.75
N LYS A 151 -1.97 -7.28 -10.05
CA LYS A 151 -3.29 -7.04 -10.66
C LYS A 151 -3.33 -5.82 -11.56
N LEU A 152 -2.59 -4.77 -11.21
CA LEU A 152 -2.52 -3.51 -11.93
C LEU A 152 -1.35 -3.44 -12.93
N ASP A 153 -0.59 -4.54 -13.09
CA ASP A 153 0.56 -4.63 -14.00
C ASP A 153 1.61 -3.54 -13.73
N ALA A 154 1.84 -3.28 -12.43
CA ALA A 154 2.73 -2.21 -11.98
C ALA A 154 4.16 -2.71 -11.81
N ARG A 155 5.12 -1.93 -12.30
CA ARG A 155 6.56 -2.23 -12.19
C ARG A 155 7.18 -1.71 -10.90
N LYS A 156 6.58 -0.68 -10.31
CA LYS A 156 7.09 -0.08 -9.06
C LYS A 156 5.99 0.53 -8.21
N LEU A 157 6.20 0.48 -6.89
CA LEU A 157 5.46 1.20 -5.88
C LEU A 157 6.37 2.30 -5.32
N GLU A 158 6.09 3.55 -5.62
CA GLU A 158 6.80 4.71 -5.08
C GLU A 158 6.24 5.09 -3.71
N ILE A 159 7.11 5.16 -2.70
CA ILE A 159 6.71 5.38 -1.31
C ILE A 159 6.57 6.88 -1.03
N CYS A 160 5.34 7.35 -0.92
CA CYS A 160 5.07 8.75 -0.64
C CYS A 160 5.45 9.13 0.80
N LYS A 161 6.17 10.24 0.94
CA LYS A 161 6.52 10.80 2.26
C LYS A 161 5.33 11.42 2.95
N ARG A 162 4.44 12.06 2.18
CA ARG A 162 3.24 12.76 2.64
C ARG A 162 2.01 11.92 2.34
N GLY A 163 0.97 12.09 3.14
CA GLY A 163 -0.30 11.38 2.99
C GLY A 163 -1.49 12.33 2.87
N VAL A 164 -2.68 11.78 3.03
CA VAL A 164 -3.95 12.51 2.91
C VAL A 164 -4.02 13.74 3.83
N ARG A 165 -3.50 13.63 5.06
CA ARG A 165 -3.52 14.73 6.03
C ARG A 165 -2.71 15.94 5.55
N GLU A 166 -1.50 15.70 5.06
CA GLU A 166 -0.65 16.75 4.52
C GLU A 166 -1.24 17.33 3.23
N GLY A 167 -1.85 16.50 2.38
CA GLY A 167 -2.55 16.92 1.17
C GLY A 167 -3.70 17.87 1.51
N TYR A 168 -4.56 17.48 2.45
CA TYR A 168 -5.67 18.32 2.93
C TYR A 168 -5.19 19.68 3.48
N LEU A 169 -4.11 19.67 4.27
CA LEU A 169 -3.54 20.88 4.85
C LEU A 169 -3.01 21.82 3.75
N ILE A 170 -2.29 21.27 2.77
CA ILE A 170 -1.76 22.00 1.62
C ILE A 170 -2.90 22.61 0.80
N GLU A 171 -3.93 21.85 0.51
CA GLU A 171 -5.11 22.32 -0.23
C GLU A 171 -5.79 23.48 0.49
N ARG A 172 -6.04 23.34 1.80
CA ARG A 172 -6.68 24.38 2.61
C ARG A 172 -5.84 25.65 2.77
N MET A 173 -4.53 25.51 2.92
CA MET A 173 -3.63 26.66 3.13
C MET A 173 -3.18 27.33 1.83
N LEU A 174 -2.92 26.54 0.78
CA LEU A 174 -2.40 27.06 -0.50
C LEU A 174 -3.48 27.20 -1.56
N GLY A 175 -4.54 26.41 -1.52
CA GLY A 175 -5.68 26.52 -2.45
C GLY A 175 -6.35 27.90 -2.39
N ASN A 176 -6.49 28.47 -1.20
CA ASN A 176 -6.99 29.84 -1.01
C ASN A 176 -6.02 30.91 -1.54
N ALA A 177 -4.70 30.65 -1.47
CA ALA A 177 -3.69 31.58 -1.96
C ALA A 177 -3.52 31.54 -3.50
N LEU A 178 -3.74 30.37 -4.12
CA LEU A 178 -3.75 30.20 -5.58
C LEU A 178 -5.04 30.76 -6.20
N CYS A 179 -6.18 30.53 -5.57
CA CYS A 179 -7.47 31.05 -6.04
C CYS A 179 -7.56 32.58 -5.98
N SER A 180 -6.90 33.21 -5.00
CA SER A 180 -6.80 34.69 -4.91
C SER A 180 -5.87 35.29 -5.96
N ARG A 181 -4.84 34.59 -6.40
CA ARG A 181 -3.93 35.03 -7.49
C ARG A 181 -4.54 34.94 -8.87
N VAL A 182 -5.39 33.92 -9.11
CA VAL A 182 -6.07 33.76 -10.42
C VAL A 182 -7.24 34.75 -10.59
N LYS A 183 -7.81 35.26 -9.49
CA LYS A 183 -8.86 36.32 -9.56
C LYS A 183 -8.29 37.73 -9.64
N ALA A 184 -6.99 37.92 -9.55
CA ALA A 184 -6.30 39.22 -9.59
C ALA A 184 -5.56 39.45 -10.93
N GLN A 185 -5.75 38.61 -11.92
CA GLN A 185 -5.38 38.80 -13.33
C GLN A 185 -6.64 38.79 -14.20
#